data_cb0807a66eb0185812f67f7ba40afbef
#
_entry.id   cb0807a66eb0185812f67f7ba40afbef
#
_cell.length_a   1.000
_cell.length_b   1.000
_cell.length_c   1.000
_cell.angle_alpha   90.00
_cell.angle_beta   90.00
_cell.angle_gamma   90.00
#
_symmetry.space_group_name_H-M   'P 1'
#
loop_
_entity.id
_entity.type
_entity.pdbx_description
1 polymer ?
#
loop_
_entity_poly.entity_id
_entity_poly.type
_entity_poly.pdbx_seq_one_letter_code
_entity_poly.pdbx_strand_id
1 'polypeptide(L)'
;PYTLLNYFPDYYLLFIDESHVTVPQVRGMSGGDTARKRNLVEYGFRLPSAYDNRPLYFEEFEQRMGQTVFVSATPGDYEAEHSERTVEQIIRPTGLLDPLISVRPIEGQVDDLLGEIKVRVARSERVLITTLTKKMAEDLTDYLEGAGIRVRYIHFNVETIERMEIIRDLRLGVFDVLVGINLLREGLDIPEVSLVVVLDADKEGFLRSERSLIQTIGRAARNEHGMVIRYADTVT
;
A
#
# COMPACT_ATOMS: atom_id res chain seq x y z
N PRO A 1 -11.87 21.51 18.04
CA PRO A 1 -10.46 21.20 18.35
C PRO A 1 -9.53 22.05 17.51
N TYR A 2 -8.38 22.40 18.05
CA TYR A 2 -7.30 23.07 17.33
C TYR A 2 -6.36 22.05 16.73
N THR A 3 -5.90 22.32 15.51
CA THR A 3 -4.99 21.47 14.74
C THR A 3 -3.84 22.30 14.19
N LEU A 4 -2.86 21.65 13.56
CA LEU A 4 -1.75 22.34 12.88
C LEU A 4 -2.25 23.35 11.86
N LEU A 5 -3.37 23.08 11.18
CA LEU A 5 -3.97 23.99 10.19
C LEU A 5 -4.33 25.36 10.78
N ASN A 6 -4.62 25.45 12.09
CA ASN A 6 -4.94 26.71 12.75
C ASN A 6 -3.74 27.64 12.96
N TYR A 7 -2.52 27.18 12.71
CA TYR A 7 -1.31 28.02 12.79
C TYR A 7 -0.99 28.74 11.50
N PHE A 8 -1.62 28.34 10.37
CA PHE A 8 -1.45 29.01 9.09
C PHE A 8 -2.33 30.26 9.01
N PRO A 9 -1.95 31.26 8.19
CA PRO A 9 -2.80 32.42 7.94
C PRO A 9 -4.10 32.01 7.22
N ASP A 10 -5.07 32.92 7.14
CA ASP A 10 -6.38 32.65 6.55
C ASP A 10 -6.31 32.22 5.06
N TYR A 11 -5.21 32.52 4.39
CA TYR A 11 -4.95 32.07 3.04
C TYR A 11 -3.61 31.31 3.00
N TYR A 12 -3.67 30.06 2.60
CA TYR A 12 -2.51 29.20 2.39
C TYR A 12 -2.82 28.20 1.28
N LEU A 13 -1.79 27.63 0.70
CA LEU A 13 -1.90 26.57 -0.28
C LEU A 13 -1.67 25.21 0.41
N LEU A 14 -2.67 24.35 0.37
CA LEU A 14 -2.62 23.01 0.93
C LEU A 14 -2.31 22.00 -0.17
N PHE A 15 -1.25 21.22 0.00
CA PHE A 15 -1.00 20.05 -0.85
C PHE A 15 -1.37 18.79 -0.06
N ILE A 16 -2.26 17.99 -0.62
CA ILE A 16 -2.64 16.68 -0.07
C ILE A 16 -2.04 15.61 -0.97
N ASP A 17 -0.90 15.07 -0.53
CA ASP A 17 -0.23 13.98 -1.22
C ASP A 17 -0.95 12.67 -0.96
N GLU A 18 -0.92 11.75 -1.95
CA GLU A 18 -1.67 10.49 -1.97
C GLU A 18 -3.13 10.70 -1.51
N SER A 19 -3.76 11.71 -2.08
CA SER A 19 -5.08 12.21 -1.65
C SER A 19 -6.16 11.14 -1.62
N HIS A 20 -6.12 10.19 -2.56
CA HIS A 20 -7.02 9.04 -2.64
C HIS A 20 -7.01 8.15 -1.38
N VAL A 21 -5.96 8.23 -0.55
CA VAL A 21 -5.84 7.56 0.76
C VAL A 21 -6.03 8.55 1.90
N THR A 22 -5.37 9.71 1.81
CA THR A 22 -5.37 10.73 2.87
C THR A 22 -6.77 11.24 3.16
N VAL A 23 -7.56 11.57 2.14
CA VAL A 23 -8.93 12.10 2.31
C VAL A 23 -9.86 11.10 2.99
N PRO A 24 -9.95 9.82 2.56
CA PRO A 24 -10.72 8.80 3.28
C PRO A 24 -10.25 8.56 4.72
N GLN A 25 -8.94 8.63 4.98
CA GLN A 25 -8.42 8.50 6.33
C GLN A 25 -8.88 9.64 7.24
N VAL A 26 -8.78 10.88 6.78
CA VAL A 26 -9.27 12.05 7.54
C VAL A 26 -10.77 11.92 7.80
N ARG A 27 -11.56 11.48 6.82
CA ARG A 27 -13.00 11.23 6.95
C ARG A 27 -13.32 10.18 8.02
N GLY A 28 -12.53 9.12 8.10
CA GLY A 28 -12.73 8.03 9.07
C GLY A 28 -12.24 8.31 10.49
N MET A 29 -11.34 9.30 10.68
CA MET A 29 -10.66 9.53 11.97
C MET A 29 -11.62 9.79 13.12
N SER A 30 -12.60 10.68 12.96
CA SER A 30 -13.53 11.08 14.03
C SER A 30 -14.43 9.93 14.46
N GLY A 31 -14.92 9.13 13.51
CA GLY A 31 -15.76 7.96 13.77
C GLY A 31 -15.03 6.89 14.58
N GLY A 32 -13.82 6.55 14.19
CA GLY A 32 -12.97 5.58 14.88
C GLY A 32 -12.60 6.03 16.31
N ASP A 33 -12.24 7.31 16.49
CA ASP A 33 -11.93 7.87 17.79
C ASP A 33 -13.17 7.88 18.71
N THR A 34 -14.33 8.27 18.20
CA THR A 34 -15.59 8.27 18.95
C THR A 34 -16.00 6.88 19.39
N ALA A 35 -15.91 5.88 18.50
CA ALA A 35 -16.25 4.49 18.82
C ALA A 35 -15.36 3.93 19.94
N ARG A 36 -14.06 4.19 19.86
CA ARG A 36 -13.11 3.79 20.91
C ARG A 36 -13.40 4.47 22.25
N LYS A 37 -13.66 5.77 22.25
CA LYS A 37 -13.92 6.55 23.47
C LYS A 37 -15.24 6.18 24.11
N ARG A 38 -16.26 5.86 23.33
CA ARG A 38 -17.55 5.40 23.84
C ARG A 38 -17.37 4.26 24.82
N ASN A 39 -16.70 3.20 24.41
CA ASN A 39 -16.45 2.05 25.29
C ASN A 39 -15.66 2.44 26.54
N LEU A 40 -14.62 3.27 26.39
CA LEU A 40 -13.80 3.69 27.54
C LEU A 40 -14.57 4.54 28.55
N VAL A 41 -15.51 5.38 28.11
CA VAL A 41 -16.35 6.21 28.99
C VAL A 41 -17.48 5.38 29.62
N GLU A 42 -18.17 4.55 28.81
CA GLU A 42 -19.26 3.69 29.28
C GLU A 42 -18.81 2.72 30.38
N TYR A 43 -17.60 2.16 30.24
CA TYR A 43 -17.03 1.25 31.25
C TYR A 43 -16.21 1.96 32.35
N GLY A 44 -16.23 3.30 32.42
CA GLY A 44 -15.59 4.06 33.46
C GLY A 44 -14.07 4.19 33.39
N PHE A 45 -13.44 3.81 32.31
CA PHE A 45 -11.99 3.94 32.10
C PHE A 45 -11.57 5.38 31.76
N ARG A 46 -12.49 6.20 31.25
CA ARG A 46 -12.28 7.62 30.96
C ARG A 46 -13.47 8.46 31.35
N LEU A 47 -13.21 9.73 31.65
CA LEU A 47 -14.25 10.73 31.91
C LEU A 47 -14.97 11.14 30.61
N PRO A 48 -16.22 11.62 30.67
CA PRO A 48 -16.95 12.13 29.49
C PRO A 48 -16.20 13.23 28.73
N SER A 49 -15.38 14.04 29.41
CA SER A 49 -14.52 15.07 28.78
C SER A 49 -13.47 14.49 27.79
N ALA A 50 -13.28 13.18 27.77
CA ALA A 50 -12.44 12.54 26.75
C ALA A 50 -12.92 12.80 25.32
N TYR A 51 -14.23 13.06 25.13
CA TYR A 51 -14.79 13.41 23.82
C TYR A 51 -14.38 14.79 23.32
N ASP A 52 -13.93 15.70 24.21
CA ASP A 52 -13.51 17.04 23.81
C ASP A 52 -12.18 17.05 23.04
N ASN A 53 -11.30 16.10 23.36
CA ASN A 53 -10.05 15.89 22.61
C ASN A 53 -10.25 14.90 21.45
N ARG A 54 -10.67 15.38 20.32
CA ARG A 54 -11.01 14.60 19.15
C ARG A 54 -10.33 15.11 17.86
N PRO A 55 -10.19 14.28 16.84
CA PRO A 55 -9.92 14.74 15.48
C PRO A 55 -11.01 15.70 14.98
N LEU A 56 -10.71 16.46 13.95
CA LEU A 56 -11.73 17.23 13.23
C LEU A 56 -12.78 16.27 12.65
N TYR A 57 -14.03 16.70 12.62
CA TYR A 57 -14.99 16.14 11.70
C TYR A 57 -14.59 16.47 10.27
N PHE A 58 -15.05 15.69 9.30
CA PHE A 58 -14.64 15.89 7.92
C PHE A 58 -15.08 17.27 7.39
N GLU A 59 -16.28 17.69 7.72
CA GLU A 59 -16.81 19.00 7.39
C GLU A 59 -16.02 20.16 8.01
N GLU A 60 -15.50 19.95 9.23
CA GLU A 60 -14.62 20.95 9.88
C GLU A 60 -13.25 21.02 9.21
N PHE A 61 -12.78 19.89 8.66
CA PHE A 61 -11.55 19.84 7.86
C PHE A 61 -11.75 20.56 6.53
N GLU A 62 -12.85 20.27 5.82
CA GLU A 62 -13.19 20.93 4.56
C GLU A 62 -13.30 22.46 4.70
N GLN A 63 -13.92 22.95 5.79
CA GLN A 63 -14.01 24.38 6.08
C GLN A 63 -12.65 25.04 6.31
N ARG A 64 -11.63 24.28 6.69
CA ARG A 64 -10.27 24.78 6.89
C ARG A 64 -9.38 24.60 5.67
N MET A 65 -9.80 23.79 4.71
CA MET A 65 -9.10 23.70 3.44
C MET A 65 -9.31 25.02 2.68
N GLY A 66 -8.19 25.73 2.43
CA GLY A 66 -8.17 26.86 1.53
C GLY A 66 -8.00 26.40 0.08
N GLN A 67 -7.14 27.09 -0.67
CA GLN A 67 -6.71 26.60 -1.97
C GLN A 67 -5.98 25.27 -1.80
N THR A 68 -6.49 24.23 -2.45
CA THR A 68 -5.99 22.86 -2.26
C THR A 68 -5.57 22.25 -3.59
N VAL A 69 -4.44 21.55 -3.56
CA VAL A 69 -3.93 20.72 -4.65
C VAL A 69 -3.93 19.28 -4.17
N PHE A 70 -4.76 18.46 -4.78
CA PHE A 70 -4.75 17.01 -4.58
C PHE A 70 -3.70 16.38 -5.49
N VAL A 71 -2.81 15.60 -4.92
CA VAL A 71 -1.77 14.89 -5.66
C VAL A 71 -2.02 13.39 -5.54
N SER A 72 -2.18 12.72 -6.66
CA SER A 72 -2.40 11.27 -6.68
C SER A 72 -2.10 10.69 -8.06
N ALA A 73 -1.52 9.48 -8.09
CA ALA A 73 -1.42 8.70 -9.32
C ALA A 73 -2.75 8.04 -9.69
N THR A 74 -3.65 7.84 -8.71
CA THR A 74 -4.95 7.18 -8.84
C THR A 74 -6.01 7.97 -8.07
N PRO A 75 -6.43 9.16 -8.56
CA PRO A 75 -7.37 10.03 -7.85
C PRO A 75 -8.68 9.30 -7.51
N GLY A 76 -9.29 9.68 -6.38
CA GLY A 76 -10.56 9.14 -5.90
C GLY A 76 -11.76 9.92 -6.40
N ASP A 77 -12.94 9.45 -6.00
CA ASP A 77 -14.20 10.08 -6.37
C ASP A 77 -14.34 11.47 -5.73
N TYR A 78 -13.80 11.63 -4.51
CA TYR A 78 -13.80 12.93 -3.82
C TYR A 78 -13.04 14.00 -4.62
N GLU A 79 -11.84 13.68 -5.09
CA GLU A 79 -11.05 14.59 -5.90
C GLU A 79 -11.75 14.92 -7.23
N ALA A 80 -12.37 13.93 -7.87
CA ALA A 80 -13.10 14.12 -9.12
C ALA A 80 -14.30 15.05 -8.95
N GLU A 81 -15.01 14.96 -7.80
CA GLU A 81 -16.19 15.78 -7.51
C GLU A 81 -15.85 17.20 -7.04
N HIS A 82 -14.69 17.40 -6.38
CA HIS A 82 -14.33 18.66 -5.73
C HIS A 82 -13.21 19.45 -6.41
N SER A 83 -12.61 18.91 -7.47
CA SER A 83 -11.58 19.62 -8.23
C SER A 83 -12.17 20.45 -9.36
N GLU A 84 -11.83 21.73 -9.40
CA GLU A 84 -12.21 22.60 -10.52
C GLU A 84 -11.43 22.27 -11.80
N ARG A 85 -10.21 21.76 -11.64
CA ARG A 85 -9.30 21.46 -12.74
C ARG A 85 -8.43 20.27 -12.42
N THR A 86 -8.33 19.35 -13.38
CA THR A 86 -7.37 18.24 -13.35
C THR A 86 -6.22 18.53 -14.32
N VAL A 87 -5.00 18.31 -13.85
CA VAL A 87 -3.77 18.43 -14.64
C VAL A 87 -3.03 17.11 -14.57
N GLU A 88 -2.73 16.53 -15.71
CA GLU A 88 -1.97 15.31 -15.80
C GLU A 88 -0.48 15.63 -16.01
N GLN A 89 0.37 14.97 -15.24
CA GLN A 89 1.82 14.99 -15.42
C GLN A 89 2.29 13.60 -15.81
N ILE A 90 2.40 13.35 -17.13
CA ILE A 90 2.81 12.07 -17.69
C ILE A 90 4.25 12.21 -18.15
N ILE A 91 5.20 12.12 -17.21
CA ILE A 91 6.63 12.19 -17.49
C ILE A 91 7.32 10.97 -16.89
N ARG A 92 8.05 10.24 -17.71
CA ARG A 92 8.98 9.18 -17.29
C ARG A 92 10.41 9.54 -17.69
N PRO A 93 11.08 10.36 -16.90
CA PRO A 93 12.44 10.79 -17.24
C PRO A 93 13.46 9.64 -17.24
N THR A 94 13.14 8.53 -16.59
CA THR A 94 13.99 7.33 -16.51
C THR A 94 14.00 6.51 -17.80
N GLY A 95 13.04 6.72 -18.71
CA GLY A 95 12.88 5.90 -19.93
C GLY A 95 12.46 4.45 -19.68
N LEU A 96 12.21 4.06 -18.43
CA LEU A 96 11.74 2.71 -18.09
C LEU A 96 10.31 2.51 -18.59
N LEU A 97 10.05 1.38 -19.25
CA LEU A 97 8.72 0.97 -19.69
C LEU A 97 7.87 0.48 -18.49
N ASP A 98 6.56 0.42 -18.69
CA ASP A 98 5.68 -0.28 -17.77
C ASP A 98 6.06 -1.77 -17.70
N PRO A 99 5.96 -2.40 -16.52
CA PRO A 99 6.30 -3.80 -16.37
C PRO A 99 5.36 -4.69 -17.20
N LEU A 100 5.89 -5.78 -17.71
CA LEU A 100 5.09 -6.79 -18.39
C LEU A 100 4.15 -7.45 -17.37
N ILE A 101 2.85 -7.51 -17.69
CA ILE A 101 1.85 -8.17 -16.85
C ILE A 101 1.50 -9.52 -17.46
N SER A 102 1.67 -10.59 -16.68
CA SER A 102 1.28 -11.96 -17.04
C SER A 102 0.16 -12.44 -16.11
N VAL A 103 -0.96 -12.86 -16.67
CA VAL A 103 -2.02 -13.52 -15.90
C VAL A 103 -1.88 -15.02 -16.11
N ARG A 104 -1.83 -15.78 -15.01
CA ARG A 104 -1.63 -17.23 -15.01
C ARG A 104 -2.70 -17.92 -14.17
N PRO A 105 -3.03 -19.19 -14.43
CA PRO A 105 -4.02 -19.93 -13.65
C PRO A 105 -3.57 -20.13 -12.19
N ILE A 106 -4.54 -20.27 -11.29
CA ILE A 106 -4.28 -20.53 -9.86
C ILE A 106 -3.75 -21.96 -9.66
N GLU A 107 -4.22 -22.91 -10.46
CA GLU A 107 -3.75 -24.30 -10.40
C GLU A 107 -2.24 -24.34 -10.71
N GLY A 108 -1.47 -24.93 -9.79
CA GLY A 108 0.00 -25.01 -9.91
C GLY A 108 0.76 -23.71 -9.63
N GLN A 109 0.07 -22.66 -9.13
CA GLN A 109 0.68 -21.33 -8.91
C GLN A 109 1.95 -21.36 -8.04
N VAL A 110 2.04 -22.25 -7.05
CA VAL A 110 3.18 -22.30 -6.13
C VAL A 110 4.42 -22.89 -6.81
N ASP A 111 4.26 -23.91 -7.63
CA ASP A 111 5.37 -24.53 -8.35
C ASP A 111 5.88 -23.60 -9.47
N ASP A 112 4.97 -22.95 -10.21
CA ASP A 112 5.30 -21.94 -11.21
C ASP A 112 6.03 -20.75 -10.59
N LEU A 113 5.52 -20.25 -9.46
CA LEU A 113 6.13 -19.18 -8.68
C LEU A 113 7.56 -19.55 -8.24
N LEU A 114 7.76 -20.76 -7.74
CA LEU A 114 9.09 -21.23 -7.31
C LEU A 114 10.08 -21.24 -8.49
N GLY A 115 9.62 -21.63 -9.67
CA GLY A 115 10.41 -21.55 -10.92
C GLY A 115 10.84 -20.12 -11.24
N GLU A 116 9.90 -19.17 -11.20
CA GLU A 116 10.16 -17.74 -11.46
C GLU A 116 11.10 -17.12 -10.42
N ILE A 117 10.92 -17.46 -9.14
CA ILE A 117 11.82 -17.00 -8.07
C ILE A 117 13.25 -17.45 -8.35
N LYS A 118 13.47 -18.73 -8.67
CA LYS A 118 14.81 -19.27 -8.95
C LYS A 118 15.50 -18.52 -10.08
N VAL A 119 14.76 -18.18 -11.15
CA VAL A 119 15.29 -17.40 -12.26
C VAL A 119 15.73 -16.00 -11.82
N ARG A 120 14.94 -15.33 -10.96
CA ARG A 120 15.27 -13.98 -10.48
C ARG A 120 16.44 -14.00 -9.50
N VAL A 121 16.44 -14.94 -8.58
CA VAL A 121 17.52 -15.12 -7.60
C VAL A 121 18.86 -15.39 -8.30
N ALA A 122 18.88 -16.21 -9.36
CA ALA A 122 20.07 -16.46 -10.17
C ALA A 122 20.64 -15.20 -10.85
N ARG A 123 19.80 -14.16 -11.04
CA ARG A 123 20.18 -12.86 -11.58
C ARG A 123 20.48 -11.81 -10.50
N SER A 124 20.48 -12.21 -9.23
CA SER A 124 20.60 -11.30 -8.08
C SER A 124 19.47 -10.25 -8.01
N GLU A 125 18.32 -10.54 -8.58
CA GLU A 125 17.13 -9.72 -8.53
C GLU A 125 16.26 -10.08 -7.32
N ARG A 126 15.33 -9.21 -6.93
CA ARG A 126 14.43 -9.38 -5.78
C ARG A 126 13.00 -9.60 -6.21
N VAL A 127 12.24 -10.29 -5.36
CA VAL A 127 10.85 -10.66 -5.61
C VAL A 127 9.96 -10.17 -4.48
N LEU A 128 8.82 -9.58 -4.83
CA LEU A 128 7.75 -9.23 -3.88
C LEU A 128 6.53 -10.09 -4.15
N ILE A 129 5.97 -10.70 -3.10
CA ILE A 129 4.80 -11.56 -3.22
C ILE A 129 3.69 -11.03 -2.30
N THR A 130 2.53 -10.75 -2.89
CA THR A 130 1.35 -10.31 -2.15
C THR A 130 0.35 -11.45 -2.01
N THR A 131 -0.03 -11.74 -0.75
CA THR A 131 -1.02 -12.76 -0.38
C THR A 131 -2.31 -12.11 0.14
N LEU A 132 -3.38 -12.89 0.25
CA LEU A 132 -4.67 -12.44 0.79
C LEU A 132 -4.70 -12.40 2.31
N THR A 133 -4.08 -13.37 2.95
CA THR A 133 -4.18 -13.58 4.39
C THR A 133 -2.82 -13.78 5.04
N LYS A 134 -2.75 -13.51 6.35
CA LYS A 134 -1.56 -13.77 7.15
C LYS A 134 -1.13 -15.23 7.06
N LYS A 135 -2.08 -16.15 7.21
CA LYS A 135 -1.80 -17.58 7.16
C LYS A 135 -1.18 -17.99 5.83
N MET A 136 -1.71 -17.50 4.70
CA MET A 136 -1.10 -17.77 3.38
C MET A 136 0.32 -17.24 3.28
N ALA A 137 0.60 -16.07 3.86
CA ALA A 137 1.94 -15.51 3.86
C ALA A 137 2.92 -16.38 4.67
N GLU A 138 2.50 -16.83 5.83
CA GLU A 138 3.27 -17.71 6.71
C GLU A 138 3.52 -19.07 6.04
N ASP A 139 2.46 -19.74 5.59
CA ASP A 139 2.54 -21.06 4.92
C ASP A 139 3.43 -21.00 3.67
N LEU A 140 3.33 -19.93 2.87
CA LEU A 140 4.17 -19.74 1.69
C LEU A 140 5.64 -19.48 2.07
N THR A 141 5.88 -18.71 3.12
CA THR A 141 7.24 -18.43 3.60
C THR A 141 7.91 -19.72 4.03
N ASP A 142 7.25 -20.53 4.86
CA ASP A 142 7.75 -21.82 5.33
C ASP A 142 8.05 -22.78 4.15
N TYR A 143 7.17 -22.81 3.16
CA TYR A 143 7.38 -23.61 1.95
C TYR A 143 8.60 -23.16 1.16
N LEU A 144 8.77 -21.85 0.94
CA LEU A 144 9.89 -21.29 0.19
C LEU A 144 11.22 -21.48 0.95
N GLU A 145 11.23 -21.34 2.28
CA GLU A 145 12.39 -21.64 3.11
C GLU A 145 12.79 -23.12 3.00
N GLY A 146 11.80 -24.02 3.09
CA GLY A 146 12.00 -25.45 2.87
C GLY A 146 12.55 -25.80 1.48
N ALA A 147 12.25 -24.98 0.46
CA ALA A 147 12.79 -25.10 -0.90
C ALA A 147 14.18 -24.44 -1.06
N GLY A 148 14.77 -23.91 0.02
CA GLY A 148 16.11 -23.29 0.03
C GLY A 148 16.14 -21.85 -0.47
N ILE A 149 15.00 -21.14 -0.53
CA ILE A 149 14.92 -19.74 -0.90
C ILE A 149 15.09 -18.87 0.36
N ARG A 150 15.91 -17.83 0.26
CA ARG A 150 16.07 -16.83 1.33
C ARG A 150 14.85 -15.89 1.27
N VAL A 151 13.89 -16.09 2.14
CA VAL A 151 12.62 -15.38 2.17
C VAL A 151 12.35 -14.78 3.55
N ARG A 152 11.67 -13.66 3.58
CA ARG A 152 11.05 -13.10 4.80
C ARG A 152 9.60 -12.76 4.55
N TYR A 153 8.79 -12.78 5.60
CA TYR A 153 7.45 -12.23 5.51
C TYR A 153 7.28 -10.99 6.40
N ILE A 154 6.38 -10.10 6.01
CA ILE A 154 6.05 -8.90 6.76
C ILE A 154 4.54 -8.82 6.99
N HIS A 155 4.13 -8.46 8.20
CA HIS A 155 2.73 -8.28 8.57
C HIS A 155 2.48 -6.86 9.12
N PHE A 156 1.23 -6.53 9.35
CA PHE A 156 0.81 -5.18 9.74
C PHE A 156 1.28 -4.75 11.15
N ASN A 157 1.62 -5.70 12.02
CA ASN A 157 2.10 -5.42 13.38
C ASN A 157 3.61 -5.15 13.45
N VAL A 158 4.34 -5.23 12.35
CA VAL A 158 5.77 -4.92 12.32
C VAL A 158 5.97 -3.44 12.57
N GLU A 159 6.79 -3.11 13.55
CA GLU A 159 7.11 -1.72 13.89
C GLU A 159 7.84 -1.00 12.73
N THR A 160 7.71 0.31 12.69
CA THR A 160 8.28 1.11 11.59
C THR A 160 9.77 0.91 11.40
N ILE A 161 10.53 0.81 12.49
CA ILE A 161 11.99 0.61 12.45
C ILE A 161 12.32 -0.77 11.87
N GLU A 162 11.67 -1.81 12.37
CA GLU A 162 11.85 -3.18 11.88
C GLU A 162 11.47 -3.30 10.39
N ARG A 163 10.41 -2.61 9.98
CA ARG A 163 10.01 -2.55 8.57
C ARG A 163 11.10 -1.93 7.69
N MET A 164 11.72 -0.85 8.15
CA MET A 164 12.84 -0.22 7.44
C MET A 164 14.05 -1.16 7.35
N GLU A 165 14.35 -1.91 8.39
CA GLU A 165 15.42 -2.91 8.40
C GLU A 165 15.13 -4.03 7.40
N ILE A 166 13.91 -4.58 7.38
CA ILE A 166 13.51 -5.62 6.41
C ILE A 166 13.68 -5.12 4.97
N ILE A 167 13.25 -3.91 4.67
CA ILE A 167 13.39 -3.34 3.32
C ILE A 167 14.87 -3.12 2.96
N ARG A 168 15.67 -2.62 3.90
CA ARG A 168 17.11 -2.47 3.72
C ARG A 168 17.78 -3.81 3.45
N ASP A 169 17.45 -4.83 4.22
CA ASP A 169 18.00 -6.17 4.08
C ASP A 169 17.65 -6.81 2.73
N LEU A 170 16.40 -6.60 2.24
CA LEU A 170 15.99 -7.01 0.91
C LEU A 170 16.86 -6.34 -0.17
N ARG A 171 17.05 -5.03 -0.08
CA ARG A 171 17.87 -4.26 -1.02
C ARG A 171 19.33 -4.71 -1.01
N LEU A 172 19.88 -4.98 0.16
CA LEU A 172 21.26 -5.46 0.33
C LEU A 172 21.44 -6.94 -0.07
N GLY A 173 20.36 -7.68 -0.32
CA GLY A 173 20.41 -9.08 -0.71
C GLY A 173 20.69 -10.04 0.44
N VAL A 174 20.41 -9.65 1.66
CA VAL A 174 20.42 -10.56 2.82
C VAL A 174 19.41 -11.68 2.61
N PHE A 175 18.28 -11.36 1.99
CA PHE A 175 17.29 -12.31 1.48
C PHE A 175 16.77 -11.86 0.10
N ASP A 176 16.07 -12.72 -0.63
CA ASP A 176 15.72 -12.51 -2.03
C ASP A 176 14.23 -12.25 -2.25
N VAL A 177 13.39 -12.78 -1.37
CA VAL A 177 11.93 -12.77 -1.51
C VAL A 177 11.30 -12.15 -0.27
N LEU A 178 10.39 -11.19 -0.49
CA LEU A 178 9.57 -10.63 0.57
C LEU A 178 8.11 -11.00 0.31
N VAL A 179 7.50 -11.68 1.29
CA VAL A 179 6.09 -12.07 1.27
C VAL A 179 5.29 -11.20 2.24
N GLY A 180 4.07 -10.84 1.89
CA GLY A 180 3.19 -10.19 2.86
C GLY A 180 1.81 -9.83 2.32
N ILE A 181 1.00 -9.30 3.22
CA ILE A 181 -0.33 -8.81 2.92
C ILE A 181 -0.21 -7.32 2.62
N ASN A 182 -0.67 -6.88 1.45
CA ASN A 182 -0.62 -5.45 1.07
C ASN A 182 0.75 -4.78 1.30
N LEU A 183 1.80 -5.51 0.96
CA LEU A 183 3.18 -5.06 1.14
C LEU A 183 3.45 -3.67 0.56
N LEU A 184 2.66 -3.26 -0.41
CA LEU A 184 3.02 -2.26 -1.39
C LEU A 184 2.11 -1.04 -1.33
N ARG A 185 1.57 -0.76 -0.15
CA ARG A 185 1.04 0.57 0.14
C ARG A 185 2.22 1.54 0.19
N GLU A 186 2.07 2.65 -0.43
CA GLU A 186 2.83 3.91 -0.46
C GLU A 186 4.32 3.90 0.00
N GLY A 187 5.16 4.59 -0.74
CA GLY A 187 6.49 4.97 -0.26
C GLY A 187 7.63 3.97 -0.45
N LEU A 188 7.42 2.78 -1.01
CA LEU A 188 8.52 1.85 -1.28
C LEU A 188 9.08 2.05 -2.69
N ASP A 189 10.33 2.47 -2.77
CA ASP A 189 11.12 2.52 -4.00
C ASP A 189 12.24 1.50 -3.90
N ILE A 190 12.07 0.35 -4.58
CA ILE A 190 13.00 -0.78 -4.53
C ILE A 190 13.34 -1.18 -5.97
N PRO A 191 14.29 -0.50 -6.61
CA PRO A 191 14.67 -0.78 -7.99
C PRO A 191 15.25 -2.18 -8.20
N GLU A 192 15.70 -2.84 -7.15
CA GLU A 192 16.22 -4.21 -7.17
C GLU A 192 15.12 -5.25 -7.40
N VAL A 193 13.84 -4.89 -7.22
CA VAL A 193 12.70 -5.76 -7.45
C VAL A 193 12.38 -5.82 -8.93
N SER A 194 12.57 -6.99 -9.53
CA SER A 194 12.22 -7.27 -10.92
C SER A 194 10.92 -8.05 -11.07
N LEU A 195 10.45 -8.72 -10.01
CA LEU A 195 9.22 -9.49 -10.05
C LEU A 195 8.29 -9.12 -8.90
N VAL A 196 7.06 -8.78 -9.25
CA VAL A 196 5.95 -8.61 -8.31
C VAL A 196 4.90 -9.68 -8.59
N VAL A 197 4.49 -10.39 -7.56
CA VAL A 197 3.51 -11.49 -7.66
C VAL A 197 2.29 -11.19 -6.82
N VAL A 198 1.11 -11.41 -7.41
CA VAL A 198 -0.18 -11.32 -6.73
C VAL A 198 -0.85 -12.68 -6.79
N LEU A 199 -0.92 -13.36 -5.65
CA LEU A 199 -1.59 -14.65 -5.54
C LEU A 199 -3.11 -14.45 -5.41
N ASP A 200 -3.91 -15.36 -5.97
CA ASP A 200 -5.39 -15.30 -5.94
C ASP A 200 -5.92 -13.90 -6.32
N ALA A 201 -5.47 -13.37 -7.43
CA ALA A 201 -5.73 -11.98 -7.82
C ALA A 201 -7.19 -11.71 -8.21
N ASP A 202 -7.97 -12.73 -8.50
CA ASP A 202 -9.41 -12.69 -8.78
C ASP A 202 -10.29 -12.66 -7.53
N LYS A 203 -9.72 -12.93 -6.36
CA LYS A 203 -10.46 -12.82 -5.09
C LYS A 203 -10.50 -11.37 -4.65
N GLU A 204 -11.64 -10.74 -4.82
CA GLU A 204 -11.90 -9.39 -4.34
C GLU A 204 -11.86 -9.32 -2.81
N GLY A 205 -11.41 -8.19 -2.30
CA GLY A 205 -11.40 -7.89 -0.88
C GLY A 205 -11.14 -6.41 -0.65
N PHE A 206 -11.45 -5.91 0.55
CA PHE A 206 -11.26 -4.51 0.96
C PHE A 206 -9.86 -3.96 0.65
N LEU A 207 -8.87 -4.83 0.48
CA LEU A 207 -7.46 -4.50 0.27
C LEU A 207 -6.99 -4.71 -1.17
N ARG A 208 -7.87 -5.10 -2.10
CA ARG A 208 -7.59 -5.41 -3.51
C ARG A 208 -8.51 -4.67 -4.45
N SER A 209 -8.58 -3.34 -4.31
CA SER A 209 -9.20 -2.51 -5.31
C SER A 209 -8.32 -2.40 -6.55
N GLU A 210 -8.90 -2.05 -7.68
CA GLU A 210 -8.17 -1.74 -8.91
C GLU A 210 -7.00 -0.79 -8.66
N ARG A 211 -7.22 0.29 -7.90
CA ARG A 211 -6.20 1.27 -7.51
C ARG A 211 -5.03 0.63 -6.76
N SER A 212 -5.33 -0.27 -5.81
CA SER A 212 -4.28 -0.99 -5.06
C SER A 212 -3.45 -1.90 -5.96
N LEU A 213 -4.09 -2.55 -6.94
CA LEU A 213 -3.39 -3.41 -7.91
C LEU A 213 -2.50 -2.58 -8.86
N ILE A 214 -2.97 -1.42 -9.34
CA ILE A 214 -2.19 -0.50 -10.18
C ILE A 214 -0.94 -0.02 -9.42
N GLN A 215 -1.09 0.37 -8.16
CA GLN A 215 0.05 0.78 -7.33
C GLN A 215 1.05 -0.35 -7.10
N THR A 216 0.54 -1.58 -6.89
CA THR A 216 1.36 -2.79 -6.75
C THR A 216 2.16 -3.05 -8.03
N ILE A 217 1.53 -2.95 -9.18
CA ILE A 217 2.16 -3.08 -10.51
C ILE A 217 3.27 -2.03 -10.68
N GLY A 218 3.00 -0.79 -10.29
CA GLY A 218 3.95 0.33 -10.38
C GLY A 218 5.27 0.10 -9.63
N ARG A 219 5.32 -0.85 -8.68
CA ARG A 219 6.57 -1.18 -7.97
C ARG A 219 7.57 -1.94 -8.86
N ALA A 220 7.08 -2.79 -9.76
CA ALA A 220 7.94 -3.46 -10.74
C ALA A 220 8.42 -2.51 -11.86
N ALA A 221 7.77 -1.36 -12.04
CA ALA A 221 8.12 -0.37 -13.06
C ALA A 221 9.45 0.39 -12.79
N ARG A 222 10.10 0.11 -11.67
CA ARG A 222 11.41 0.70 -11.29
C ARG A 222 12.59 -0.13 -11.75
N ASN A 223 12.35 -1.33 -12.30
CA ASN A 223 13.36 -2.23 -12.81
C ASN A 223 13.22 -2.36 -14.33
N GLU A 224 14.35 -2.39 -15.04
CA GLU A 224 14.37 -2.55 -16.51
C GLU A 224 13.73 -3.88 -16.96
N HIS A 225 13.86 -4.92 -16.13
CA HIS A 225 13.29 -6.25 -16.36
C HIS A 225 12.02 -6.48 -15.54
N GLY A 226 11.32 -5.40 -15.19
CA GLY A 226 10.14 -5.44 -14.35
C GLY A 226 9.03 -6.31 -14.94
N MET A 227 8.54 -7.25 -14.15
CA MET A 227 7.44 -8.15 -14.49
C MET A 227 6.46 -8.26 -13.33
N VAL A 228 5.18 -8.39 -13.66
CA VAL A 228 4.12 -8.68 -12.70
C VAL A 228 3.43 -9.97 -13.11
N ILE A 229 3.33 -10.93 -12.18
CA ILE A 229 2.53 -12.14 -12.35
C ILE A 229 1.30 -12.04 -11.46
N ARG A 230 0.13 -12.24 -12.06
CA ARG A 230 -1.15 -12.31 -11.36
C ARG A 230 -1.71 -13.72 -11.54
N TYR A 231 -1.86 -14.46 -10.46
CA TYR A 231 -2.53 -15.75 -10.49
C TYR A 231 -4.03 -15.55 -10.30
N ALA A 232 -4.81 -15.84 -11.33
CA ALA A 232 -6.25 -15.65 -11.37
C ALA A 232 -6.88 -16.61 -12.38
N ASP A 233 -8.03 -17.18 -12.04
CA ASP A 233 -8.80 -18.05 -12.95
C ASP A 233 -9.87 -17.25 -13.70
N THR A 234 -10.28 -16.10 -13.17
CA THR A 234 -11.29 -15.22 -13.78
C THR A 234 -10.76 -13.80 -13.92
N VAL A 235 -11.17 -13.13 -14.99
CA VAL A 235 -10.95 -11.68 -15.15
C VAL A 235 -12.16 -10.98 -14.52
N THR A 236 -11.90 -10.22 -13.46
CA THR A 236 -12.90 -9.42 -12.74
C THR A 236 -12.80 -7.96 -13.13
#